data_81d812e7e7da35078f9714832e8b7f5d
#
_entry.id   81d812e7e7da35078f9714832e8b7f5d
#
_cell.length_a   1.000
_cell.length_b   1.000
_cell.length_c   1.000
_cell.angle_alpha   90.00
_cell.angle_beta   90.00
_cell.angle_gamma   90.00
#
_symmetry.space_group_name_H-M   'P 1'
#
loop_
_entity.id
_entity.type
_entity.pdbx_description
1 polymer ?
#
loop_
_entity_poly.entity_id
_entity_poly.type
_entity_poly.pdbx_seq_one_letter_code
_entity_poly.pdbx_strand_id
1 'polypeptide(L)'
;MSYLTHADLGGQPGFGAVTPEPEGELFHADWEPRVLALTLAMGATGSWNIDASRAVRETLPNYRDLSYYQIWLGALEQLMLQRAQVFPDEIASGELRHPPAPVARVLQAANVPAVLAKGSPTERPEPGPALFAVGQAVRMHLGKVDHHTRLPGYVQGKRGTIEHVHGAHVFADAHAQGLGEQPQWLYTVVFDEAELWGEQAAPQNLSVSVDAWESYLEAIA
;
A
#
# COMPACT_ATOMS: atom_id res chain seq x y z
N MET A 1 -17.19 10.94 0.34
CA MET A 1 -17.04 10.25 -0.96
C MET A 1 -16.72 8.80 -0.62
N SER A 2 -17.31 7.83 -1.32
CA SER A 2 -16.95 6.42 -1.13
C SER A 2 -15.50 6.21 -1.59
N TYR A 3 -14.74 5.42 -0.86
CA TYR A 3 -13.40 4.99 -1.28
C TYR A 3 -13.51 4.13 -2.54
N LEU A 4 -12.73 4.44 -3.55
CA LEU A 4 -12.65 3.66 -4.78
C LEU A 4 -11.17 3.50 -5.14
N THR A 5 -10.66 2.27 -5.03
CA THR A 5 -9.30 1.97 -5.48
C THR A 5 -9.26 1.74 -6.99
N HIS A 6 -8.22 2.29 -7.63
CA HIS A 6 -7.87 2.07 -9.03
C HIS A 6 -6.62 1.17 -9.18
N ALA A 7 -6.04 0.75 -8.06
CA ALA A 7 -4.81 -0.06 -8.00
C ALA A 7 -5.07 -1.57 -7.87
N ASP A 8 -6.31 -2.01 -7.61
CA ASP A 8 -6.66 -3.43 -7.47
C ASP A 8 -6.82 -4.08 -8.86
N LEU A 9 -5.67 -4.33 -9.50
CA LEU A 9 -5.56 -4.82 -10.87
C LEU A 9 -5.16 -6.30 -10.95
N GLY A 10 -4.95 -6.95 -9.80
CA GLY A 10 -4.55 -8.34 -9.72
C GLY A 10 -5.54 -9.29 -10.40
N GLY A 11 -5.04 -10.24 -11.20
CA GLY A 11 -5.85 -11.19 -11.94
C GLY A 11 -6.56 -10.63 -13.19
N GLN A 12 -6.41 -9.36 -13.51
CA GLN A 12 -7.00 -8.76 -14.70
C GLN A 12 -6.14 -9.03 -15.94
N PRO A 13 -6.75 -9.39 -17.10
CA PRO A 13 -6.01 -9.58 -18.34
C PRO A 13 -5.65 -8.24 -19.01
N GLY A 14 -4.76 -8.29 -20.00
CA GLY A 14 -4.50 -7.16 -20.91
C GLY A 14 -3.30 -6.31 -20.57
N PHE A 15 -2.43 -6.74 -19.65
CA PHE A 15 -1.19 -6.02 -19.32
C PHE A 15 0.01 -6.44 -20.22
N GLY A 16 -0.14 -7.48 -21.02
CA GLY A 16 0.93 -8.00 -21.87
C GLY A 16 1.96 -8.84 -21.09
N ALA A 17 3.09 -9.10 -21.75
CA ALA A 17 4.21 -9.80 -21.13
C ALA A 17 4.98 -8.87 -20.18
N VAL A 18 5.52 -9.42 -19.09
CA VAL A 18 6.42 -8.70 -18.22
C VAL A 18 7.73 -8.44 -18.97
N THR A 19 8.11 -7.17 -19.11
CA THR A 19 9.38 -6.75 -19.70
C THR A 19 10.26 -6.25 -18.56
N PRO A 20 11.36 -6.96 -18.22
CA PRO A 20 12.29 -6.48 -17.20
C PRO A 20 12.93 -5.16 -17.61
N GLU A 21 13.10 -4.25 -16.65
CA GLU A 21 13.85 -3.03 -16.87
C GLU A 21 15.36 -3.33 -16.91
N PRO A 22 16.18 -2.49 -17.60
CA PRO A 22 17.63 -2.63 -17.58
C PRO A 22 18.18 -2.51 -16.15
N GLU A 23 19.14 -3.37 -15.79
CA GLU A 23 19.79 -3.28 -14.48
C GLU A 23 20.51 -1.93 -14.30
N GLY A 24 20.32 -1.32 -13.12
CA GLY A 24 20.98 -0.07 -12.73
C GLY A 24 20.25 1.20 -13.19
N GLU A 25 19.19 1.10 -13.94
CA GLU A 25 18.34 2.24 -14.31
C GLU A 25 17.30 2.51 -13.22
N LEU A 26 17.65 3.34 -12.23
CA LEU A 26 16.80 3.65 -11.09
C LEU A 26 15.71 4.69 -11.42
N PHE A 27 15.94 5.53 -12.42
CA PHE A 27 15.05 6.63 -12.80
C PHE A 27 15.03 6.77 -14.32
N HIS A 28 13.83 6.99 -14.89
CA HIS A 28 13.63 7.11 -16.33
C HIS A 28 13.60 8.57 -16.81
N ALA A 29 13.56 9.53 -15.87
CA ALA A 29 13.54 10.96 -16.18
C ALA A 29 14.21 11.78 -15.06
N ASP A 30 14.79 12.93 -15.42
CA ASP A 30 15.55 13.80 -14.52
C ASP A 30 14.75 14.37 -13.34
N TRP A 31 13.43 14.38 -13.42
CA TRP A 31 12.55 14.87 -12.34
C TRP A 31 12.20 13.80 -11.29
N GLU A 32 12.33 12.52 -11.60
CA GLU A 32 11.93 11.42 -10.71
C GLU A 32 12.72 11.37 -9.39
N PRO A 33 14.05 11.57 -9.38
CA PRO A 33 14.81 11.66 -8.12
C PRO A 33 14.29 12.76 -7.20
N ARG A 34 13.82 13.88 -7.77
CA ARG A 34 13.26 14.98 -7.00
C ARG A 34 11.91 14.59 -6.37
N VAL A 35 11.05 13.88 -7.09
CA VAL A 35 9.78 13.37 -6.54
C VAL A 35 10.01 12.41 -5.39
N LEU A 36 10.98 11.48 -5.53
CA LEU A 36 11.37 10.59 -4.44
C LEU A 36 11.81 11.40 -3.22
N ALA A 37 12.73 12.35 -3.40
CA ALA A 37 13.24 13.19 -2.31
C ALA A 37 12.14 13.99 -1.61
N LEU A 38 11.25 14.62 -2.38
CA LEU A 38 10.13 15.38 -1.84
C LEU A 38 9.13 14.50 -1.08
N THR A 39 8.81 13.33 -1.61
CA THR A 39 7.89 12.38 -0.94
C THR A 39 8.47 11.90 0.40
N LEU A 40 9.76 11.58 0.44
CA LEU A 40 10.44 11.19 1.68
C LEU A 40 10.52 12.35 2.68
N ALA A 41 10.88 13.56 2.22
CA ALA A 41 10.96 14.75 3.08
C ALA A 41 9.60 15.10 3.66
N MET A 42 8.53 15.09 2.86
CA MET A 42 7.17 15.39 3.30
C MET A 42 6.61 14.30 4.20
N GLY A 43 6.83 13.03 3.91
CA GLY A 43 6.47 11.91 4.80
C GLY A 43 7.16 12.02 6.17
N ALA A 44 8.42 12.44 6.19
CA ALA A 44 9.18 12.65 7.43
C ALA A 44 8.64 13.80 8.30
N THR A 45 7.83 14.71 7.77
CA THR A 45 7.17 15.77 8.55
C THR A 45 6.18 15.23 9.59
N GLY A 46 5.68 13.99 9.39
CA GLY A 46 4.62 13.40 10.20
C GLY A 46 3.21 13.92 9.87
N SER A 47 3.04 14.63 8.76
CA SER A 47 1.73 15.13 8.32
C SER A 47 0.78 14.00 7.90
N TRP A 48 1.31 12.86 7.55
CA TRP A 48 0.59 11.62 7.25
C TRP A 48 1.46 10.39 7.50
N ASN A 49 0.85 9.22 7.60
CA ASN A 49 1.54 7.94 7.68
C ASN A 49 1.65 7.27 6.30
N ILE A 50 2.41 6.18 6.21
CA ILE A 50 2.67 5.47 4.95
C ILE A 50 1.38 4.92 4.33
N ASP A 51 0.43 4.44 5.13
CA ASP A 51 -0.80 3.83 4.64
C ASP A 51 -1.78 4.88 4.12
N ALA A 52 -1.86 6.06 4.76
CA ALA A 52 -2.57 7.21 4.21
C ALA A 52 -1.98 7.66 2.87
N SER A 53 -0.64 7.66 2.73
CA SER A 53 0.02 7.96 1.46
C SER A 53 -0.32 6.91 0.39
N ARG A 54 -0.34 5.64 0.76
CA ARG A 54 -0.72 4.54 -0.14
C ARG A 54 -2.18 4.66 -0.59
N ALA A 55 -3.09 4.90 0.36
CA ALA A 55 -4.51 5.09 0.06
C ALA A 55 -4.75 6.18 -0.99
N VAL A 56 -4.06 7.31 -0.89
CA VAL A 56 -4.18 8.39 -1.88
C VAL A 56 -3.62 7.97 -3.25
N ARG A 57 -2.49 7.27 -3.30
CA ARG A 57 -1.95 6.73 -4.57
C ARG A 57 -2.95 5.82 -5.27
N GLU A 58 -3.55 4.91 -4.51
CA GLU A 58 -4.48 3.90 -5.03
C GLU A 58 -5.81 4.49 -5.51
N THR A 59 -6.17 5.68 -5.07
CA THR A 59 -7.41 6.39 -5.48
C THR A 59 -7.23 7.36 -6.64
N LEU A 60 -6.04 7.47 -7.23
CA LEU A 60 -5.82 8.32 -8.41
C LEU A 60 -6.64 7.80 -9.60
N PRO A 61 -7.53 8.63 -10.20
CA PRO A 61 -8.46 8.14 -11.24
C PRO A 61 -7.81 7.54 -12.49
N ASN A 62 -6.60 8.02 -12.82
CA ASN A 62 -5.80 7.59 -13.95
C ASN A 62 -4.61 6.70 -13.56
N TYR A 63 -4.69 6.03 -12.41
CA TYR A 63 -3.62 5.20 -11.84
C TYR A 63 -2.96 4.26 -12.86
N ARG A 64 -3.77 3.62 -13.72
CA ARG A 64 -3.29 2.65 -14.72
C ARG A 64 -2.42 3.27 -15.81
N ASP A 65 -2.62 4.56 -16.10
CA ASP A 65 -1.96 5.27 -17.21
C ASP A 65 -0.73 6.06 -16.75
N LEU A 66 -0.50 6.11 -15.44
CA LEU A 66 0.61 6.85 -14.84
C LEU A 66 1.86 5.98 -14.69
N SER A 67 3.04 6.58 -14.88
CA SER A 67 4.30 5.98 -14.48
C SER A 67 4.42 5.94 -12.95
N TYR A 68 5.35 5.12 -12.44
CA TYR A 68 5.57 4.94 -11.00
C TYR A 68 5.72 6.27 -10.25
N TYR A 69 6.59 7.16 -10.73
CA TYR A 69 6.80 8.45 -10.08
C TYR A 69 5.72 9.49 -10.37
N GLN A 70 4.95 9.36 -11.46
CA GLN A 70 3.74 10.16 -11.67
C GLN A 70 2.67 9.83 -10.63
N ILE A 71 2.50 8.56 -10.27
CA ILE A 71 1.61 8.14 -9.16
C ILE A 71 2.06 8.78 -7.84
N TRP A 72 3.37 8.77 -7.56
CA TRP A 72 3.91 9.37 -6.34
C TRP A 72 3.70 10.88 -6.30
N LEU A 73 3.96 11.57 -7.40
CA LEU A 73 3.78 13.02 -7.50
C LEU A 73 2.32 13.42 -7.33
N GLY A 74 1.39 12.78 -8.05
CA GLY A 74 -0.04 13.06 -7.94
C GLY A 74 -0.58 12.84 -6.52
N ALA A 75 -0.14 11.78 -5.85
CA ALA A 75 -0.51 11.53 -4.46
C ALA A 75 0.11 12.55 -3.51
N LEU A 76 1.36 12.96 -3.72
CA LEU A 76 2.03 13.98 -2.91
C LEU A 76 1.28 15.32 -3.00
N GLU A 77 0.92 15.75 -4.21
CA GLU A 77 0.14 16.97 -4.43
C GLU A 77 -1.21 16.92 -3.70
N GLN A 78 -1.94 15.81 -3.83
CA GLN A 78 -3.23 15.65 -3.13
C GLN A 78 -3.07 15.68 -1.62
N LEU A 79 -2.06 15.01 -1.06
CA LEU A 79 -1.79 15.00 0.37
C LEU A 79 -1.44 16.38 0.91
N MET A 80 -0.66 17.15 0.18
CA MET A 80 -0.28 18.51 0.54
C MET A 80 -1.47 19.48 0.45
N LEU A 81 -2.30 19.37 -0.60
CA LEU A 81 -3.54 20.14 -0.75
C LEU A 81 -4.54 19.87 0.38
N GLN A 82 -4.78 18.60 0.71
CA GLN A 82 -5.69 18.19 1.79
C GLN A 82 -5.28 18.73 3.16
N ARG A 83 -4.01 19.07 3.34
CA ARG A 83 -3.43 19.57 4.60
C ARG A 83 -3.05 21.04 4.57
N ALA A 84 -3.47 21.77 3.53
CA ALA A 84 -3.16 23.17 3.33
C ALA A 84 -1.64 23.48 3.41
N GLN A 85 -0.81 22.53 2.95
CA GLN A 85 0.64 22.70 2.87
C GLN A 85 1.08 23.28 1.51
N VAL A 86 0.18 23.23 0.55
CA VAL A 86 0.26 23.91 -0.75
C VAL A 86 -1.16 24.25 -1.20
N PHE A 87 -1.29 25.24 -2.06
CA PHE A 87 -2.58 25.68 -2.57
C PHE A 87 -2.65 25.52 -4.11
N PRO A 88 -3.87 25.43 -4.71
CA PRO A 88 -4.02 25.20 -6.14
C PRO A 88 -3.36 26.26 -7.03
N ASP A 89 -3.34 27.52 -6.59
CA ASP A 89 -2.70 28.61 -7.30
C ASP A 89 -1.17 28.54 -7.29
N GLU A 90 -0.59 27.95 -6.23
CA GLU A 90 0.85 27.68 -6.14
C GLU A 90 1.27 26.52 -7.06
N ILE A 91 0.47 25.44 -7.09
CA ILE A 91 0.72 24.33 -8.02
C ILE A 91 0.63 24.82 -9.47
N ALA A 92 -0.38 25.62 -9.79
CA ALA A 92 -0.60 26.12 -11.15
C ALA A 92 0.48 27.10 -11.62
N SER A 93 1.03 27.92 -10.70
CA SER A 93 2.03 28.94 -11.02
C SER A 93 3.48 28.48 -10.82
N GLY A 94 3.71 27.48 -9.95
CA GLY A 94 5.04 27.10 -9.49
C GLY A 94 5.70 28.11 -8.53
N GLU A 95 4.91 29.05 -7.99
CA GLU A 95 5.38 30.13 -7.12
C GLU A 95 4.77 30.00 -5.73
N LEU A 96 5.57 30.19 -4.68
CA LEU A 96 5.07 30.29 -3.30
C LEU A 96 4.30 31.60 -3.13
N ARG A 97 3.03 31.52 -2.73
CA ARG A 97 2.11 32.68 -2.58
C ARG A 97 1.52 32.78 -1.18
N HIS A 98 1.55 31.69 -0.44
CA HIS A 98 0.97 31.61 0.88
C HIS A 98 2.06 31.34 1.94
N PRO A 99 1.84 31.75 3.20
CA PRO A 99 2.76 31.41 4.29
C PRO A 99 2.87 29.89 4.43
N PRO A 100 4.07 29.35 4.73
CA PRO A 100 4.25 27.91 4.92
C PRO A 100 3.42 27.40 6.08
N ALA A 101 2.74 26.28 5.87
CA ALA A 101 2.04 25.58 6.96
C ALA A 101 3.05 25.03 7.98
N PRO A 102 2.78 25.11 9.29
CA PRO A 102 3.63 24.51 10.29
C PRO A 102 3.63 22.99 10.16
N VAL A 103 4.80 22.38 10.33
CA VAL A 103 4.96 20.92 10.36
C VAL A 103 5.58 20.47 11.68
N ALA A 104 5.25 19.26 12.14
CA ALA A 104 5.73 18.78 13.43
C ALA A 104 7.26 18.64 13.48
N ARG A 105 7.89 18.32 12.34
CA ARG A 105 9.33 18.13 12.24
C ARG A 105 9.81 18.35 10.81
N VAL A 106 11.10 18.64 10.66
CA VAL A 106 11.78 18.80 9.37
C VAL A 106 12.95 17.82 9.32
N LEU A 107 13.02 16.99 8.29
CA LEU A 107 14.15 16.09 8.07
C LEU A 107 15.35 16.92 7.59
N GLN A 108 16.38 17.00 8.42
CA GLN A 108 17.63 17.67 8.07
C GLN A 108 18.49 16.79 7.17
N ALA A 109 19.16 17.37 6.18
CA ALA A 109 19.97 16.66 5.19
C ALA A 109 21.00 15.71 5.84
N ALA A 110 21.65 16.17 6.93
CA ALA A 110 22.64 15.36 7.67
C ALA A 110 22.04 14.08 8.29
N ASN A 111 20.74 14.04 8.55
CA ASN A 111 20.06 12.91 9.18
C ASN A 111 19.44 11.93 8.19
N VAL A 112 19.39 12.26 6.90
CA VAL A 112 18.76 11.41 5.86
C VAL A 112 19.32 10.00 5.85
N PRO A 113 20.66 9.75 5.83
CA PRO A 113 21.18 8.39 5.79
C PRO A 113 20.77 7.55 6.99
N ALA A 114 20.79 8.13 8.19
CA ALA A 114 20.44 7.42 9.43
C ALA A 114 18.93 7.11 9.48
N VAL A 115 18.07 8.04 9.04
CA VAL A 115 16.63 7.86 9.00
C VAL A 115 16.25 6.77 7.99
N LEU A 116 16.85 6.77 6.80
CA LEU A 116 16.59 5.74 5.79
C LEU A 116 17.10 4.36 6.22
N ALA A 117 18.28 4.29 6.85
CA ALA A 117 18.82 3.03 7.37
C ALA A 117 17.96 2.43 8.48
N LYS A 118 17.37 3.27 9.35
CA LYS A 118 16.46 2.83 10.41
C LYS A 118 15.15 2.27 9.84
N GLY A 119 14.65 2.86 8.76
CA GLY A 119 13.35 2.52 8.19
C GLY A 119 12.18 2.80 9.14
N SER A 120 11.05 2.14 8.87
CA SER A 120 9.82 2.21 9.68
C SER A 120 9.22 0.81 9.84
N PRO A 121 9.77 -0.01 10.75
CA PRO A 121 9.26 -1.36 11.00
C PRO A 121 7.79 -1.33 11.41
N THR A 122 7.00 -2.25 10.85
CA THR A 122 5.55 -2.35 11.11
C THR A 122 5.21 -3.34 12.21
N GLU A 123 6.18 -4.15 12.66
CA GLU A 123 6.02 -5.12 13.73
C GLU A 123 5.67 -4.44 15.05
N ARG A 124 4.76 -5.03 15.81
CA ARG A 124 4.26 -4.54 17.10
C ARG A 124 4.11 -5.69 18.08
N PRO A 125 4.02 -5.38 19.41
CA PRO A 125 3.68 -6.39 20.40
C PRO A 125 2.35 -7.08 20.05
N GLU A 126 2.29 -8.38 20.27
CA GLU A 126 1.13 -9.21 20.01
C GLU A 126 -0.07 -8.77 20.88
N PRO A 127 -1.26 -8.56 20.28
CA PRO A 127 -2.46 -8.11 21.01
C PRO A 127 -3.13 -9.26 21.82
N GLY A 128 -2.71 -10.50 21.58
CA GLY A 128 -3.25 -11.72 22.17
C GLY A 128 -2.80 -12.94 21.38
N PRO A 129 -3.34 -14.13 21.64
CA PRO A 129 -3.00 -15.33 20.86
C PRO A 129 -3.50 -15.22 19.42
N ALA A 130 -2.73 -15.78 18.47
CA ALA A 130 -3.13 -15.90 17.06
C ALA A 130 -4.36 -16.82 16.93
N LEU A 131 -5.31 -16.45 16.09
CA LEU A 131 -6.51 -17.26 15.83
C LEU A 131 -6.24 -18.43 14.87
N PHE A 132 -5.20 -18.32 14.03
CA PHE A 132 -4.89 -19.31 13.00
C PHE A 132 -3.47 -19.83 13.15
N ALA A 133 -3.25 -21.06 12.67
CA ALA A 133 -1.95 -21.74 12.73
C ALA A 133 -1.49 -22.18 11.33
N VAL A 134 -0.19 -22.40 11.16
CA VAL A 134 0.39 -22.95 9.93
C VAL A 134 -0.28 -24.27 9.56
N GLY A 135 -0.61 -24.45 8.28
CA GLY A 135 -1.33 -25.59 7.73
C GLY A 135 -2.85 -25.53 7.87
N GLN A 136 -3.39 -24.53 8.55
CA GLN A 136 -4.84 -24.36 8.68
C GLN A 136 -5.44 -23.81 7.40
N ALA A 137 -6.57 -24.40 6.96
CA ALA A 137 -7.36 -23.87 5.86
C ALA A 137 -8.20 -22.68 6.35
N VAL A 138 -8.22 -21.63 5.57
CA VAL A 138 -8.95 -20.38 5.84
C VAL A 138 -9.68 -19.91 4.61
N ARG A 139 -10.65 -19.01 4.80
CA ARG A 139 -11.29 -18.28 3.70
C ARG A 139 -11.01 -16.79 3.86
N MET A 140 -10.69 -16.13 2.76
CA MET A 140 -10.62 -14.67 2.76
C MET A 140 -12.02 -14.07 2.86
N HIS A 141 -12.14 -13.00 3.63
CA HIS A 141 -13.38 -12.25 3.73
C HIS A 141 -13.89 -11.83 2.35
N LEU A 142 -15.20 -11.85 2.17
CA LEU A 142 -15.88 -11.38 0.98
C LEU A 142 -16.63 -10.09 1.32
N GLY A 143 -16.32 -8.99 0.67
CA GLY A 143 -17.06 -7.76 0.83
C GLY A 143 -16.29 -6.52 0.37
N LYS A 144 -17.04 -5.52 -0.07
CA LYS A 144 -16.48 -4.20 -0.37
C LYS A 144 -16.42 -3.39 0.91
N VAL A 145 -15.30 -2.73 1.12
CA VAL A 145 -15.11 -1.73 2.17
C VAL A 145 -15.17 -0.33 1.54
N ASP A 146 -15.53 0.66 2.33
CA ASP A 146 -15.58 2.08 1.91
C ASP A 146 -14.34 2.87 2.35
N HIS A 147 -13.28 2.15 2.69
CA HIS A 147 -12.00 2.68 3.12
C HIS A 147 -10.84 1.94 2.45
N HIS A 148 -9.62 2.45 2.65
CA HIS A 148 -8.42 1.75 2.22
C HIS A 148 -8.34 0.35 2.83
N THR A 149 -8.00 -0.64 2.01
CA THR A 149 -7.73 -2.01 2.44
C THR A 149 -6.57 -2.61 1.66
N ARG A 150 -5.89 -3.55 2.31
CA ARG A 150 -4.84 -4.35 1.67
C ARG A 150 -5.31 -5.73 1.23
N LEU A 151 -6.62 -6.00 1.34
CA LEU A 151 -7.24 -7.24 0.86
C LEU A 151 -7.45 -7.18 -0.66
N PRO A 152 -6.65 -7.90 -1.48
CA PRO A 152 -6.78 -7.86 -2.93
C PRO A 152 -8.12 -8.48 -3.39
N GLY A 153 -8.75 -7.89 -4.40
CA GLY A 153 -10.06 -8.34 -4.89
C GLY A 153 -10.05 -9.76 -5.41
N TYR A 154 -8.97 -10.18 -6.06
CA TYR A 154 -8.90 -11.51 -6.67
C TYR A 154 -8.86 -12.69 -5.67
N VAL A 155 -8.52 -12.43 -4.40
CA VAL A 155 -8.54 -13.46 -3.33
C VAL A 155 -9.79 -13.40 -2.46
N GLN A 156 -10.65 -12.40 -2.59
CA GLN A 156 -11.85 -12.27 -1.77
C GLN A 156 -12.77 -13.47 -1.92
N GLY A 157 -13.20 -14.05 -0.80
CA GLY A 157 -14.04 -15.24 -0.73
C GLY A 157 -13.33 -16.56 -1.08
N LYS A 158 -12.05 -16.51 -1.47
CA LYS A 158 -11.25 -17.68 -1.86
C LYS A 158 -10.72 -18.42 -0.64
N ARG A 159 -10.51 -19.73 -0.81
CA ARG A 159 -9.93 -20.61 0.19
C ARG A 159 -8.43 -20.71 -0.02
N GLY A 160 -7.68 -20.62 1.07
CA GLY A 160 -6.24 -20.81 1.07
C GLY A 160 -5.76 -21.53 2.31
N THR A 161 -4.47 -21.76 2.39
CA THR A 161 -3.83 -22.42 3.54
C THR A 161 -2.81 -21.46 4.15
N ILE A 162 -2.80 -21.38 5.49
CA ILE A 162 -1.79 -20.59 6.21
C ILE A 162 -0.42 -21.25 6.02
N GLU A 163 0.52 -20.52 5.45
CA GLU A 163 1.91 -20.95 5.26
C GLU A 163 2.83 -20.39 6.34
N HIS A 164 2.64 -19.10 6.69
CA HIS A 164 3.42 -18.41 7.70
C HIS A 164 2.56 -17.60 8.67
N VAL A 165 3.08 -17.46 9.91
CA VAL A 165 2.56 -16.53 10.93
C VAL A 165 3.69 -15.55 11.24
N HIS A 166 3.50 -14.27 10.89
CA HIS A 166 4.55 -13.23 10.95
C HIS A 166 4.63 -12.48 12.28
N GLY A 167 3.69 -12.68 13.19
CA GLY A 167 3.54 -11.83 14.36
C GLY A 167 2.50 -10.71 14.12
N ALA A 168 2.45 -9.75 15.02
CA ALA A 168 1.51 -8.64 14.95
C ALA A 168 2.12 -7.45 14.23
N HIS A 169 1.38 -6.87 13.30
CA HIS A 169 1.79 -5.74 12.50
C HIS A 169 0.74 -4.63 12.51
N VAL A 170 1.18 -3.38 12.29
CA VAL A 170 0.28 -2.24 12.09
C VAL A 170 -0.80 -2.61 11.08
N PHE A 171 -2.08 -2.42 11.44
CA PHE A 171 -3.20 -2.70 10.55
C PHE A 171 -3.41 -1.54 9.59
N ALA A 172 -3.06 -1.76 8.33
CA ALA A 172 -3.02 -0.71 7.31
C ALA A 172 -4.36 -0.01 7.11
N ASP A 173 -5.48 -0.73 7.19
CA ASP A 173 -6.83 -0.19 6.99
C ASP A 173 -7.17 0.88 8.03
N ALA A 174 -6.95 0.60 9.31
CA ALA A 174 -7.17 1.55 10.39
C ALA A 174 -6.16 2.70 10.35
N HIS A 175 -4.90 2.38 10.09
CA HIS A 175 -3.81 3.35 10.08
C HIS A 175 -3.98 4.39 8.96
N ALA A 176 -4.42 3.97 7.76
CA ALA A 176 -4.71 4.88 6.66
C ALA A 176 -5.82 5.89 6.97
N GLN A 177 -6.80 5.47 7.79
CA GLN A 177 -7.92 6.31 8.21
C GLN A 177 -7.60 7.23 9.39
N GLY A 178 -6.39 7.15 9.97
CA GLY A 178 -6.02 7.90 11.16
C GLY A 178 -6.65 7.38 12.46
N LEU A 179 -7.16 6.14 12.46
CA LEU A 179 -7.77 5.46 13.62
C LEU A 179 -6.73 4.82 14.56
N GLY A 180 -5.46 5.09 14.35
CA GLY A 180 -4.35 4.48 15.06
C GLY A 180 -3.82 3.22 14.36
N GLU A 181 -2.81 2.60 14.97
CA GLU A 181 -2.11 1.47 14.37
C GLU A 181 -2.89 0.15 14.44
N GLN A 182 -3.69 -0.05 15.49
CA GLN A 182 -4.55 -1.22 15.74
C GLN A 182 -3.89 -2.55 15.34
N PRO A 183 -2.74 -2.96 15.93
CA PRO A 183 -1.98 -4.08 15.44
C PRO A 183 -2.78 -5.36 15.42
N GLN A 184 -2.61 -6.16 14.38
CA GLN A 184 -3.23 -7.47 14.22
C GLN A 184 -2.19 -8.48 13.77
N TRP A 185 -2.44 -9.77 14.03
CA TRP A 185 -1.67 -10.86 13.47
C TRP A 185 -1.67 -10.81 11.94
N LEU A 186 -0.52 -11.05 11.35
CA LEU A 186 -0.30 -11.11 9.92
C LEU A 186 0.10 -12.52 9.53
N TYR A 187 -0.52 -13.04 8.48
CA TYR A 187 -0.33 -14.39 7.98
C TYR A 187 0.01 -14.37 6.49
N THR A 188 0.88 -15.26 6.03
CA THR A 188 0.93 -15.60 4.61
C THR A 188 -0.08 -16.70 4.33
N VAL A 189 -0.98 -16.45 3.40
CA VAL A 189 -1.98 -17.41 2.90
C VAL A 189 -1.61 -17.80 1.48
N VAL A 190 -1.52 -19.11 1.20
CA VAL A 190 -1.23 -19.65 -0.13
C VAL A 190 -2.52 -20.13 -0.77
N PHE A 191 -2.67 -19.80 -2.03
CA PHE A 191 -3.81 -20.14 -2.87
C PHE A 191 -3.35 -20.96 -4.07
N ASP A 192 -4.07 -22.01 -4.40
CA ASP A 192 -3.87 -22.76 -5.63
C ASP A 192 -4.47 -22.02 -6.84
N GLU A 193 -3.86 -22.21 -7.99
CA GLU A 193 -4.31 -21.63 -9.28
C GLU A 193 -5.79 -21.92 -9.56
N ALA A 194 -6.23 -23.16 -9.34
CA ALA A 194 -7.59 -23.60 -9.58
C ALA A 194 -8.63 -22.86 -8.68
N GLU A 195 -8.25 -22.56 -7.43
CA GLU A 195 -9.09 -21.79 -6.52
C GLU A 195 -9.26 -20.34 -7.00
N LEU A 196 -8.17 -19.73 -7.49
CA LEU A 196 -8.19 -18.33 -7.92
C LEU A 196 -8.89 -18.13 -9.26
N TRP A 197 -8.54 -18.96 -10.26
CA TRP A 197 -8.88 -18.73 -11.66
C TRP A 197 -9.85 -19.77 -12.22
N GLY A 198 -10.20 -20.81 -11.43
CA GLY A 198 -11.03 -21.93 -11.85
C GLY A 198 -10.26 -23.03 -12.59
N GLU A 199 -10.87 -24.23 -12.65
CA GLU A 199 -10.25 -25.44 -13.25
C GLU A 199 -9.98 -25.33 -14.76
N GLN A 200 -10.56 -24.35 -15.43
CA GLN A 200 -10.37 -24.11 -16.87
C GLN A 200 -9.16 -23.23 -17.19
N ALA A 201 -8.52 -22.64 -16.19
CA ALA A 201 -7.23 -22.01 -16.38
C ALA A 201 -6.24 -23.07 -16.86
N ALA A 202 -5.43 -22.75 -17.88
CA ALA A 202 -4.41 -23.69 -18.35
C ALA A 202 -3.49 -24.04 -17.18
N PRO A 203 -3.34 -25.33 -16.81
CA PRO A 203 -2.62 -25.70 -15.59
C PRO A 203 -1.15 -25.30 -15.71
N GLN A 204 -0.75 -24.33 -14.94
CA GLN A 204 0.64 -23.85 -14.85
C GLN A 204 1.32 -24.30 -13.56
N ASN A 205 0.60 -25.06 -12.69
CA ASN A 205 1.05 -25.42 -11.35
C ASN A 205 1.49 -24.20 -10.54
N LEU A 206 0.75 -23.10 -10.68
CA LEU A 206 1.01 -21.84 -10.01
C LEU A 206 0.36 -21.83 -8.63
N SER A 207 1.07 -21.31 -7.64
CA SER A 207 0.50 -20.89 -6.37
C SER A 207 0.75 -19.40 -6.16
N VAL A 208 -0.15 -18.74 -5.45
CA VAL A 208 -0.03 -17.31 -5.11
C VAL A 208 -0.09 -17.18 -3.59
N SER A 209 0.93 -16.53 -3.03
CA SER A 209 0.99 -16.19 -1.61
C SER A 209 0.57 -14.74 -1.40
N VAL A 210 -0.29 -14.51 -0.40
CA VAL A 210 -0.78 -13.18 -0.02
C VAL A 210 -0.64 -13.00 1.48
N ASP A 211 -0.05 -11.88 1.89
CA ASP A 211 -0.04 -11.50 3.30
C ASP A 211 -1.39 -10.87 3.69
N ALA A 212 -2.01 -11.42 4.74
CA ALA A 212 -3.34 -11.07 5.18
C ALA A 212 -3.38 -10.83 6.68
N TRP A 213 -3.99 -9.72 7.11
CA TRP A 213 -4.29 -9.49 8.52
C TRP A 213 -5.39 -10.42 9.00
N GLU A 214 -5.39 -10.74 10.30
CA GLU A 214 -6.31 -11.67 10.93
C GLU A 214 -7.77 -11.37 10.63
N SER A 215 -8.15 -10.08 10.62
CA SER A 215 -9.51 -9.64 10.30
C SER A 215 -9.95 -9.88 8.86
N TYR A 216 -9.02 -10.22 7.96
CA TYR A 216 -9.35 -10.59 6.58
C TYR A 216 -9.71 -12.08 6.43
N LEU A 217 -9.59 -12.86 7.50
CA LEU A 217 -9.66 -14.32 7.48
C LEU A 217 -10.86 -14.85 8.24
N GLU A 218 -11.43 -15.93 7.72
CA GLU A 218 -12.47 -16.72 8.37
C GLU A 218 -12.02 -18.17 8.52
N ALA A 219 -12.33 -18.79 9.66
CA ALA A 219 -12.12 -20.21 9.82
C ALA A 219 -13.05 -21.00 8.87
N ILE A 220 -12.52 -22.05 8.26
CA ILE A 220 -13.34 -23.02 7.50
C ILE A 220 -13.59 -24.21 8.42
N ALA A 221 -14.88 -24.55 8.57
CA ALA A 221 -15.32 -25.71 9.33
C ALA A 221 -14.99 -27.02 8.60
#